data_f01751b9a9f35719da79f9f654f0ae69
#
_entry.id   f01751b9a9f35719da79f9f654f0ae69
#
_cell.length_a   1.000
_cell.length_b   1.000
_cell.length_c   1.000
_cell.angle_alpha   90.00
_cell.angle_beta   90.00
_cell.angle_gamma   90.00
#
_symmetry.space_group_name_H-M   'P 1'
#
loop_
_entity.id
_entity.type
_entity.pdbx_description
1 polymer ?
#
loop_
_entity_poly.entity_id
_entity_poly.type
_entity_poly.pdbx_seq_one_letter_code
_entity_poly.pdbx_strand_id
1 'polypeptide(L)'
;MMRFFLALPFLMILFLPSLRAITKVYERAPHTVAVDDSNIAGEVAGEVDEDTVATVQSDEMAAATELIADEPMLPAVTSDSVYIARLKRLHSVIDLPFNSIVRRYIQLYTEDKRDKAENILGLSEYYFPIFEQILDQYGIPLELRYLAVIESALNPQIVSRVGATGLWQFMYSTGRLYGLNVTSTMDDRCDPIKATHAAAQHLRDLYNTFGDWTLAIAAYNCGTGNVKKAIRRSGQHDFWGIYHYLPRETRGYVPAFIGAAYMMSYSKEHGLKIPKYNFKKYFSYDTVHVRQWMHFDQIAAVTGISVVALRDLNPQYRRDIVPGNERTCTLKLPVEYVSSYIDGENIITQYCAEKYNPKTMVAPAGFTAYVPSGKTKIVHKVKKGDVLGSIAAHYGVYVQDLKQWNALRSNYIREGQKLNVYVNPSKAARYTAQNASSSKAVQEMPAGQQSDFLYYQVKQGDTLWSISQQYKYLGITPSDLMSLNNMSATTKIVAGQTIKIKKIG
;
A
#
# COMPACT_ATOMS: atom_id res chain seq x y z
N MET A 1 -22.67 36.79 55.45
CA MET A 1 -22.07 38.03 54.91
C MET A 1 -21.33 37.62 53.67
N MET A 2 -21.96 37.78 52.46
CA MET A 2 -21.73 38.87 51.50
C MET A 2 -20.26 38.89 51.01
N ARG A 3 -19.96 38.76 49.75
CA ARG A 3 -20.50 39.35 48.49
C ARG A 3 -20.10 38.59 47.25
N PHE A 4 -21.01 38.49 46.35
CA PHE A 4 -20.93 38.36 44.89
C PHE A 4 -19.82 39.21 44.23
N PHE A 5 -19.21 38.62 43.18
CA PHE A 5 -18.88 39.39 41.96
C PHE A 5 -19.01 38.49 40.70
N LEU A 6 -20.00 38.83 39.92
CA LEU A 6 -20.17 38.45 38.52
C LEU A 6 -19.14 39.18 37.65
N ALA A 7 -18.58 38.54 36.66
CA ALA A 7 -18.11 39.21 35.47
C ALA A 7 -18.39 38.34 34.23
N LEU A 8 -19.20 38.90 33.36
CA LEU A 8 -19.66 38.40 32.06
C LEU A 8 -18.54 38.42 31.02
N PRO A 9 -18.81 37.78 29.85
CA PRO A 9 -17.81 37.34 28.89
C PRO A 9 -17.49 38.44 27.88
N PHE A 10 -16.22 38.51 27.47
CA PHE A 10 -15.83 39.29 26.29
C PHE A 10 -15.83 38.37 25.05
N LEU A 11 -16.80 38.66 24.18
CA LEU A 11 -16.94 38.17 22.84
C LEU A 11 -15.75 38.66 22.00
N MET A 12 -14.85 37.76 21.62
CA MET A 12 -13.81 38.07 20.65
C MET A 12 -14.01 37.20 19.40
N ILE A 13 -14.78 37.78 18.46
CA ILE A 13 -14.83 37.33 17.06
C ILE A 13 -13.48 37.69 16.46
N LEU A 14 -12.63 36.72 16.19
CA LEU A 14 -11.44 36.91 15.36
C LEU A 14 -11.37 35.83 14.28
N PHE A 15 -11.61 36.30 13.08
CA PHE A 15 -11.17 35.84 11.77
C PHE A 15 -10.47 34.46 11.74
N LEU A 16 -11.22 33.48 11.27
CA LEU A 16 -10.68 32.21 10.78
C LEU A 16 -9.98 32.48 9.43
N PRO A 17 -8.68 32.23 9.30
CA PRO A 17 -8.10 32.04 7.97
C PRO A 17 -8.65 30.74 7.41
N SER A 18 -9.22 30.87 6.24
CA SER A 18 -9.98 29.87 5.51
C SER A 18 -9.21 28.56 5.34
N LEU A 19 -9.93 27.45 5.50
CA LEU A 19 -9.60 26.05 5.17
C LEU A 19 -9.01 25.84 3.75
N ARG A 20 -8.95 26.87 2.93
CA ARG A 20 -8.35 26.87 1.58
C ARG A 20 -6.85 26.53 1.54
N ALA A 21 -6.14 26.64 2.65
CA ALA A 21 -4.71 26.34 2.67
C ALA A 21 -4.43 24.83 2.62
N ILE A 22 -5.29 24.00 3.23
CA ILE A 22 -5.13 22.54 3.23
C ILE A 22 -5.53 21.98 1.85
N THR A 23 -6.61 22.50 1.26
CA THR A 23 -7.07 22.11 -0.07
C THR A 23 -6.04 22.39 -1.17
N LYS A 24 -5.25 23.48 -1.05
CA LYS A 24 -4.20 23.80 -2.03
C LYS A 24 -3.04 22.81 -2.06
N VAL A 25 -2.77 22.11 -0.96
CA VAL A 25 -1.73 21.08 -0.92
C VAL A 25 -2.16 19.81 -1.70
N TYR A 26 -3.48 19.55 -1.74
CA TYR A 26 -4.04 18.39 -2.42
C TYR A 26 -4.52 18.66 -3.87
N GLU A 27 -4.78 19.92 -4.24
CA GLU A 27 -5.27 20.28 -5.59
C GLU A 27 -4.16 20.44 -6.65
N ARG A 28 -2.88 20.38 -6.28
CA ARG A 28 -1.75 20.47 -7.21
C ARG A 28 -1.10 19.13 -7.51
N ALA A 29 -1.88 18.13 -7.89
CA ALA A 29 -1.35 17.06 -8.73
C ALA A 29 -1.61 17.43 -10.20
N PRO A 30 -0.60 17.53 -11.06
CA PRO A 30 -0.81 17.91 -12.44
C PRO A 30 -1.54 16.81 -13.19
N HIS A 31 -2.62 17.21 -13.87
CA HIS A 31 -3.21 16.45 -14.96
C HIS A 31 -2.12 16.20 -16.02
N THR A 32 -1.96 14.94 -16.37
CA THR A 32 -1.40 14.38 -17.60
C THR A 32 -0.89 15.38 -18.65
N VAL A 33 0.43 15.44 -18.76
CA VAL A 33 1.10 15.84 -20.02
C VAL A 33 1.40 14.54 -20.76
N ALA A 34 0.79 14.40 -21.94
CA ALA A 34 1.15 13.36 -22.90
C ALA A 34 2.60 13.59 -23.34
N VAL A 35 3.48 12.63 -23.11
CA VAL A 35 4.83 12.59 -23.70
C VAL A 35 4.81 11.51 -24.76
N ASP A 36 5.19 11.95 -25.94
CA ASP A 36 5.34 11.20 -27.18
C ASP A 36 6.41 10.11 -27.04
N ASP A 37 5.99 8.84 -27.22
CA ASP A 37 6.87 7.68 -27.24
C ASP A 37 7.43 7.47 -28.66
N SER A 38 8.61 8.00 -28.91
CA SER A 38 9.44 7.48 -29.99
C SER A 38 10.91 7.38 -29.58
N ASN A 39 11.41 6.16 -29.67
CA ASN A 39 12.82 5.69 -29.53
C ASN A 39 13.31 5.37 -28.12
N ILE A 40 13.40 4.07 -27.82
CA ILE A 40 14.66 3.33 -27.67
C ILE A 40 14.33 1.82 -27.65
N ALA A 41 14.72 1.13 -28.71
CA ALA A 41 14.86 -0.32 -28.74
C ALA A 41 16.25 -0.68 -28.22
N GLY A 42 16.32 -1.56 -27.24
CA GLY A 42 17.56 -2.15 -26.75
C GLY A 42 17.23 -3.41 -25.96
N GLU A 43 17.43 -4.57 -26.60
CA GLU A 43 17.30 -5.90 -26.04
C GLU A 43 18.14 -6.09 -24.78
N VAL A 44 17.53 -6.61 -23.71
CA VAL A 44 18.16 -7.64 -22.86
C VAL A 44 17.04 -8.58 -22.35
N ALA A 45 17.04 -9.81 -22.87
CA ALA A 45 16.28 -10.91 -22.33
C ALA A 45 16.86 -11.32 -20.97
N GLY A 46 16.10 -11.12 -19.90
CA GLY A 46 16.38 -11.63 -18.57
C GLY A 46 15.08 -12.10 -17.95
N GLU A 47 15.06 -13.38 -17.57
CA GLU A 47 13.95 -14.01 -16.85
C GLU A 47 13.55 -13.16 -15.66
N VAL A 48 12.29 -12.72 -15.63
CA VAL A 48 11.72 -11.94 -14.52
C VAL A 48 11.15 -12.94 -13.52
N ASP A 49 11.88 -13.18 -12.43
CA ASP A 49 11.36 -13.88 -11.26
C ASP A 49 10.14 -13.12 -10.70
N GLU A 50 9.06 -13.86 -10.40
CA GLU A 50 7.75 -13.35 -9.94
C GLU A 50 7.77 -12.62 -8.58
N ASP A 51 8.93 -12.43 -7.94
CA ASP A 51 9.10 -11.77 -6.64
C ASP A 51 9.54 -10.29 -6.73
N THR A 52 9.54 -9.69 -7.92
CA THR A 52 9.93 -8.27 -8.06
C THR A 52 8.76 -7.38 -7.66
N VAL A 53 8.54 -7.23 -6.38
CA VAL A 53 7.74 -6.13 -5.83
C VAL A 53 8.61 -4.87 -5.87
N ALA A 54 8.59 -4.16 -6.98
CA ALA A 54 9.16 -2.82 -7.03
C ALA A 54 8.27 -1.89 -6.22
N THR A 55 8.72 -1.52 -5.03
CA THR A 55 8.15 -0.42 -4.26
C THR A 55 8.64 0.85 -4.95
N VAL A 56 7.78 1.57 -5.59
CA VAL A 56 8.10 2.88 -6.19
C VAL A 56 7.79 3.94 -5.15
N GLN A 57 8.81 4.65 -4.75
CA GLN A 57 8.69 5.93 -4.03
C GLN A 57 7.75 6.85 -4.80
N SER A 58 7.08 7.81 -4.15
CA SER A 58 6.29 8.79 -4.88
C SER A 58 7.13 9.35 -6.03
N ASP A 59 6.59 9.40 -7.23
CA ASP A 59 7.32 9.65 -8.48
C ASP A 59 8.27 10.86 -8.42
N GLU A 60 7.96 11.87 -7.61
CA GLU A 60 8.85 13.03 -7.39
C GLU A 60 10.03 12.78 -6.45
N MET A 61 9.90 11.86 -5.48
CA MET A 61 11.01 11.47 -4.61
C MET A 61 11.89 10.42 -5.31
N ALA A 62 11.31 9.53 -6.10
CA ALA A 62 12.03 8.58 -6.92
C ALA A 62 12.86 9.27 -8.02
N ALA A 63 12.28 10.26 -8.71
CA ALA A 63 13.00 11.09 -9.68
C ALA A 63 14.16 11.86 -9.02
N ALA A 64 13.98 12.38 -7.81
CA ALA A 64 15.03 13.01 -7.04
C ALA A 64 16.13 12.02 -6.63
N THR A 65 15.78 10.77 -6.35
CA THR A 65 16.73 9.70 -6.00
C THR A 65 17.57 9.27 -7.20
N GLU A 66 16.99 9.23 -8.40
CA GLU A 66 17.70 8.91 -9.65
C GLU A 66 18.70 10.01 -10.07
N LEU A 67 18.30 11.28 -9.89
CA LEU A 67 19.13 12.44 -10.26
C LEU A 67 20.32 12.66 -9.32
N ILE A 68 20.23 12.24 -8.05
CA ILE A 68 21.26 12.49 -7.04
C ILE A 68 22.51 11.62 -7.25
N ALA A 69 22.41 10.50 -7.95
CA ALA A 69 23.53 9.56 -8.06
C ALA A 69 24.72 10.05 -8.91
N ASP A 70 24.52 11.02 -9.83
CA ASP A 70 25.51 11.37 -10.88
C ASP A 70 25.82 12.89 -11.03
N GLU A 71 25.27 13.80 -10.17
CA GLU A 71 25.56 15.25 -10.33
C GLU A 71 26.74 15.75 -9.50
N PRO A 72 27.54 16.75 -10.01
CA PRO A 72 28.64 17.34 -9.28
C PRO A 72 28.16 18.14 -8.06
N MET A 73 28.84 17.96 -6.94
CA MET A 73 28.54 18.51 -5.64
C MET A 73 28.71 20.05 -5.62
N LEU A 74 27.61 20.79 -5.39
CA LEU A 74 27.66 22.21 -5.04
C LEU A 74 28.27 22.39 -3.64
N PRO A 75 28.97 23.51 -3.36
CA PRO A 75 29.61 23.73 -2.05
C PRO A 75 28.56 23.78 -0.92
N ALA A 76 28.68 22.89 0.04
CA ALA A 76 27.79 22.78 1.17
C ALA A 76 27.98 23.96 2.14
N VAL A 77 26.92 24.64 2.52
CA VAL A 77 26.94 25.70 3.56
C VAL A 77 27.31 25.12 4.93
N THR A 78 26.97 23.85 5.19
CA THR A 78 27.28 23.14 6.44
C THR A 78 28.43 22.15 6.23
N SER A 79 29.45 22.19 7.12
CA SER A 79 30.60 21.28 7.02
C SER A 79 30.25 19.84 7.40
N ASP A 80 30.98 18.86 6.84
CA ASP A 80 30.81 17.43 7.12
C ASP A 80 30.98 17.10 8.59
N SER A 81 31.91 17.77 9.27
CA SER A 81 32.14 17.58 10.70
C SER A 81 30.89 17.89 11.52
N VAL A 82 30.10 18.89 11.12
CA VAL A 82 28.84 19.23 11.76
C VAL A 82 27.79 18.13 11.51
N TYR A 83 27.67 17.65 10.27
CA TYR A 83 26.73 16.55 9.96
C TYR A 83 27.07 15.28 10.75
N ILE A 84 28.35 14.90 10.78
CA ILE A 84 28.83 13.72 11.54
C ILE A 84 28.53 13.89 13.04
N ALA A 85 28.86 15.05 13.61
CA ALA A 85 28.61 15.29 15.02
C ALA A 85 27.13 15.26 15.37
N ARG A 86 26.27 15.81 14.51
CA ARG A 86 24.82 15.83 14.69
C ARG A 86 24.22 14.42 14.57
N LEU A 87 24.57 13.63 13.56
CA LEU A 87 24.10 12.25 13.40
C LEU A 87 24.49 11.38 14.60
N LYS A 88 25.72 11.50 15.10
CA LYS A 88 26.17 10.79 16.32
C LYS A 88 25.39 11.16 17.58
N ARG A 89 24.80 12.36 17.65
CA ARG A 89 24.00 12.82 18.81
C ARG A 89 22.55 12.31 18.77
N LEU A 90 22.10 11.70 17.68
CA LEU A 90 20.70 11.24 17.55
C LEU A 90 20.38 10.05 18.46
N HIS A 91 21.36 9.41 19.11
CA HIS A 91 21.14 8.26 20.02
C HIS A 91 20.17 7.23 19.43
N SER A 92 20.31 6.95 18.14
CA SER A 92 19.45 6.01 17.41
C SER A 92 19.90 4.57 17.65
N VAL A 93 18.91 3.66 17.75
CA VAL A 93 19.15 2.20 17.74
C VAL A 93 19.62 1.74 16.37
N ILE A 94 19.25 2.47 15.32
CA ILE A 94 19.61 2.19 13.92
C ILE A 94 20.91 2.94 13.62
N ASP A 95 21.88 2.26 13.03
CA ASP A 95 23.13 2.90 12.61
C ASP A 95 22.87 3.95 11.52
N LEU A 96 23.34 5.19 11.78
CA LEU A 96 23.15 6.35 10.91
C LEU A 96 24.52 6.89 10.44
N PRO A 97 25.31 6.14 9.67
CA PRO A 97 26.61 6.58 9.22
C PRO A 97 26.52 7.77 8.27
N PHE A 98 27.54 8.61 8.31
CA PHE A 98 27.71 9.71 7.36
C PHE A 98 28.65 9.33 6.23
N ASN A 99 28.22 9.64 5.00
CA ASN A 99 29.05 9.59 3.80
C ASN A 99 28.54 10.62 2.76
N SER A 100 29.18 10.70 1.59
CA SER A 100 28.79 11.64 0.54
C SER A 100 27.36 11.42 0.02
N ILE A 101 26.90 10.17 -0.02
CA ILE A 101 25.53 9.82 -0.44
C ILE A 101 24.53 10.34 0.56
N VAL A 102 24.72 10.05 1.85
CA VAL A 102 23.86 10.54 2.95
C VAL A 102 23.85 12.08 2.98
N ARG A 103 25.00 12.73 2.75
CA ARG A 103 25.05 14.19 2.66
C ARG A 103 24.05 14.72 1.63
N ARG A 104 24.03 14.14 0.42
CA ARG A 104 23.13 14.56 -0.66
C ARG A 104 21.65 14.49 -0.25
N TYR A 105 21.25 13.46 0.47
CA TYR A 105 19.88 13.35 0.99
C TYR A 105 19.58 14.35 2.10
N ILE A 106 20.55 14.65 2.96
CA ILE A 106 20.39 15.74 3.94
C ILE A 106 20.15 17.06 3.21
N GLN A 107 21.02 17.40 2.24
CA GLN A 107 20.90 18.63 1.45
C GLN A 107 19.59 18.70 0.66
N LEU A 108 19.15 17.58 0.10
CA LEU A 108 17.85 17.50 -0.58
C LEU A 108 16.71 18.04 0.29
N TYR A 109 16.66 17.66 1.57
CA TYR A 109 15.61 18.13 2.49
C TYR A 109 15.89 19.53 3.04
N THR A 110 17.13 19.84 3.37
CA THR A 110 17.46 21.08 4.08
C THR A 110 17.72 22.27 3.16
N GLU A 111 18.01 22.02 1.88
CA GLU A 111 18.38 23.04 0.90
C GLU A 111 17.46 23.01 -0.34
N ASP A 112 17.41 21.89 -1.09
CA ASP A 112 16.78 21.84 -2.40
C ASP A 112 15.25 21.76 -2.36
N LYS A 113 14.69 21.02 -1.40
CA LYS A 113 13.23 20.75 -1.25
C LYS A 113 12.68 21.27 0.07
N ARG A 114 13.12 22.47 0.48
CA ARG A 114 12.74 23.09 1.76
C ARG A 114 11.23 23.15 1.97
N ASP A 115 10.47 23.60 0.96
CA ASP A 115 9.00 23.70 1.07
C ASP A 115 8.34 22.34 1.35
N LYS A 116 8.87 21.25 0.74
CA LYS A 116 8.40 19.89 1.01
C LYS A 116 8.78 19.44 2.43
N ALA A 117 10.01 19.71 2.84
CA ALA A 117 10.47 19.40 4.19
C ALA A 117 9.65 20.15 5.26
N GLU A 118 9.37 21.42 5.06
CA GLU A 118 8.52 22.23 5.94
C GLU A 118 7.09 21.68 6.03
N ASN A 119 6.51 21.27 4.90
CA ASN A 119 5.22 20.57 4.85
C ASN A 119 5.22 19.26 5.66
N ILE A 120 6.25 18.44 5.48
CA ILE A 120 6.41 17.17 6.21
C ILE A 120 6.53 17.44 7.72
N LEU A 121 7.29 18.44 8.12
CA LEU A 121 7.41 18.85 9.53
C LEU A 121 6.04 19.23 10.11
N GLY A 122 5.24 19.99 9.39
CA GLY A 122 3.88 20.31 9.82
C GLY A 122 2.96 19.08 9.95
N LEU A 123 2.98 18.18 8.96
CA LEU A 123 2.19 16.94 8.98
C LEU A 123 2.64 15.97 10.07
N SER A 124 3.93 15.96 10.40
CA SER A 124 4.47 15.08 11.43
C SER A 124 3.89 15.36 12.82
N GLU A 125 3.47 16.58 13.12
CA GLU A 125 2.80 16.91 14.39
C GLU A 125 1.53 16.07 14.61
N TYR A 126 0.84 15.70 13.52
CA TYR A 126 -0.36 14.86 13.58
C TYR A 126 -0.05 13.36 13.52
N TYR A 127 0.81 12.95 12.58
CA TYR A 127 1.00 11.51 12.31
C TYR A 127 1.99 10.84 13.27
N PHE A 128 3.04 11.52 13.71
CA PHE A 128 4.08 10.90 14.53
C PHE A 128 3.59 10.37 15.87
N PRO A 129 2.73 11.07 16.63
CA PRO A 129 2.17 10.50 17.86
C PRO A 129 1.44 9.18 17.63
N ILE A 130 0.73 9.03 16.50
CA ILE A 130 0.03 7.79 16.12
C ILE A 130 1.06 6.69 15.81
N PHE A 131 2.11 7.02 15.03
CA PHE A 131 3.13 6.06 14.66
C PHE A 131 3.92 5.59 15.86
N GLU A 132 4.38 6.51 16.70
CA GLU A 132 5.16 6.23 17.92
C GLU A 132 4.41 5.30 18.87
N GLN A 133 3.16 5.60 19.15
CA GLN A 133 2.33 4.76 20.01
C GLN A 133 2.21 3.32 19.47
N ILE A 134 2.04 3.16 18.15
CA ILE A 134 1.87 1.85 17.53
C ILE A 134 3.22 1.13 17.42
N LEU A 135 4.28 1.80 16.96
CA LEU A 135 5.61 1.18 16.84
C LEU A 135 6.10 0.67 18.19
N ASP A 136 5.91 1.44 19.25
CA ASP A 136 6.26 1.07 20.64
C ASP A 136 5.53 -0.21 21.08
N GLN A 137 4.23 -0.35 20.78
CA GLN A 137 3.45 -1.56 21.08
C GLN A 137 4.04 -2.84 20.43
N TYR A 138 4.74 -2.70 19.32
CA TYR A 138 5.39 -3.82 18.61
C TYR A 138 6.87 -3.96 18.95
N GLY A 139 7.43 -3.12 19.84
CA GLY A 139 8.85 -3.09 20.16
C GLY A 139 9.72 -2.69 18.96
N ILE A 140 9.21 -1.84 18.08
CA ILE A 140 9.87 -1.35 16.87
C ILE A 140 10.53 0.00 17.17
N PRO A 141 11.80 0.22 16.75
CA PRO A 141 12.46 1.52 16.92
C PRO A 141 11.61 2.66 16.37
N LEU A 142 11.45 3.72 17.19
CA LEU A 142 10.58 4.86 16.84
C LEU A 142 11.10 5.63 15.63
N GLU A 143 12.38 5.55 15.33
CA GLU A 143 13.00 6.15 14.14
C GLU A 143 12.38 5.62 12.84
N LEU A 144 11.84 4.39 12.85
CA LEU A 144 11.20 3.83 11.66
C LEU A 144 9.94 4.57 11.20
N ARG A 145 9.41 5.50 12.03
CA ARG A 145 8.40 6.47 11.57
C ARG A 145 8.85 7.31 10.37
N TYR A 146 10.17 7.52 10.21
CA TYR A 146 10.72 8.26 9.07
C TYR A 146 10.58 7.52 7.73
N LEU A 147 10.24 6.24 7.74
CA LEU A 147 9.89 5.52 6.50
C LEU A 147 8.65 6.13 5.84
N ALA A 148 7.62 6.49 6.62
CA ALA A 148 6.45 7.16 6.07
C ALA A 148 6.76 8.55 5.48
N VAL A 149 7.84 9.19 5.92
CA VAL A 149 8.33 10.43 5.32
C VAL A 149 8.86 10.18 3.91
N ILE A 150 9.73 9.18 3.75
CA ILE A 150 10.33 8.87 2.44
C ILE A 150 9.37 8.16 1.48
N GLU A 151 8.37 7.44 2.00
CA GLU A 151 7.39 6.71 1.19
C GLU A 151 6.30 7.62 0.60
N SER A 152 5.80 8.56 1.38
CA SER A 152 4.59 9.32 1.03
C SER A 152 4.65 10.81 1.32
N ALA A 153 5.77 11.32 1.87
CA ALA A 153 5.81 12.66 2.46
C ALA A 153 4.65 12.91 3.45
N LEU A 154 4.24 11.86 4.17
CA LEU A 154 3.11 11.82 5.10
C LEU A 154 1.72 12.06 4.44
N ASN A 155 1.57 11.75 3.16
CA ASN A 155 0.27 11.84 2.48
C ASN A 155 -0.47 10.48 2.54
N PRO A 156 -1.62 10.37 3.26
CA PRO A 156 -2.34 9.12 3.44
C PRO A 156 -3.08 8.64 2.17
N GLN A 157 -3.25 9.50 1.18
CA GLN A 157 -4.03 9.19 -0.03
C GLN A 157 -3.17 9.02 -1.29
N ILE A 158 -1.84 9.15 -1.17
CA ILE A 158 -0.97 9.04 -2.34
C ILE A 158 -0.97 7.61 -2.89
N VAL A 159 -0.99 7.52 -4.21
CA VAL A 159 -0.92 6.26 -4.95
C VAL A 159 0.20 6.37 -5.97
N SER A 160 1.18 5.47 -5.88
CA SER A 160 2.28 5.41 -6.85
C SER A 160 1.82 4.84 -8.20
N ARG A 161 2.65 5.00 -9.23
CA ARG A 161 2.41 4.46 -10.57
C ARG A 161 2.16 2.95 -10.59
N VAL A 162 2.78 2.20 -9.68
CA VAL A 162 2.62 0.74 -9.55
C VAL A 162 1.52 0.34 -8.56
N GLY A 163 0.80 1.30 -7.96
CA GLY A 163 -0.35 1.06 -7.10
C GLY A 163 -0.02 0.85 -5.62
N ALA A 164 1.21 1.16 -5.19
CA ALA A 164 1.51 1.31 -3.78
C ALA A 164 0.71 2.49 -3.21
N THR A 165 0.15 2.37 -2.01
CA THR A 165 -0.86 3.32 -1.53
C THR A 165 -0.68 3.65 -0.05
N GLY A 166 -0.92 4.92 0.29
CA GLY A 166 -1.03 5.41 1.66
C GLY A 166 0.30 5.83 2.29
N LEU A 167 0.25 6.14 3.59
CA LEU A 167 1.41 6.63 4.36
C LEU A 167 2.63 5.71 4.27
N TRP A 168 2.41 4.41 4.24
CA TRP A 168 3.41 3.35 4.26
C TRP A 168 3.61 2.67 2.90
N GLN A 169 3.00 3.21 1.84
CA GLN A 169 3.08 2.74 0.45
C GLN A 169 2.95 1.21 0.28
N PHE A 170 1.95 0.64 0.93
CA PHE A 170 1.68 -0.78 0.77
C PHE A 170 1.24 -1.14 -0.64
N MET A 171 1.91 -2.11 -1.23
CA MET A 171 1.35 -2.83 -2.38
C MET A 171 0.09 -3.60 -1.96
N TYR A 172 -0.83 -3.80 -2.90
CA TYR A 172 -2.09 -4.50 -2.63
C TYR A 172 -1.88 -5.86 -1.96
N SER A 173 -0.99 -6.71 -2.52
CA SER A 173 -0.71 -8.05 -2.00
C SER A 173 -0.12 -8.01 -0.59
N THR A 174 0.86 -7.14 -0.36
CA THR A 174 1.52 -6.98 0.95
C THR A 174 0.54 -6.43 1.98
N GLY A 175 -0.25 -5.40 1.64
CA GLY A 175 -1.28 -4.89 2.54
C GLY A 175 -2.30 -5.96 2.95
N ARG A 176 -2.73 -6.80 2.00
CA ARG A 176 -3.64 -7.92 2.27
C ARG A 176 -3.01 -8.99 3.19
N LEU A 177 -1.71 -9.25 3.04
CA LEU A 177 -0.99 -10.18 3.91
C LEU A 177 -1.03 -9.74 5.38
N TYR A 178 -0.95 -8.42 5.63
CA TYR A 178 -1.02 -7.81 6.95
C TYR A 178 -2.43 -7.33 7.33
N GLY A 179 -3.49 -7.87 6.70
CA GLY A 179 -4.88 -7.69 7.11
C GLY A 179 -5.57 -6.42 6.59
N LEU A 180 -4.91 -5.60 5.75
CA LEU A 180 -5.52 -4.41 5.18
C LEU A 180 -6.56 -4.78 4.12
N ASN A 181 -7.79 -4.27 4.26
CA ASN A 181 -8.85 -4.50 3.31
C ASN A 181 -8.84 -3.41 2.23
N VAL A 182 -8.98 -3.84 0.98
CA VAL A 182 -9.09 -2.94 -0.16
C VAL A 182 -10.31 -3.34 -0.98
N THR A 183 -11.26 -2.42 -1.12
CA THR A 183 -12.49 -2.58 -1.89
C THR A 183 -12.70 -1.37 -2.81
N SER A 184 -13.80 -1.35 -3.56
CA SER A 184 -14.17 -0.19 -4.39
C SER A 184 -14.54 1.05 -3.58
N THR A 185 -14.97 0.87 -2.32
CA THR A 185 -15.45 1.94 -1.42
C THR A 185 -14.49 2.22 -0.26
N MET A 186 -13.53 1.33 0.00
CA MET A 186 -12.63 1.47 1.15
C MET A 186 -11.24 0.91 0.84
N ASP A 187 -10.21 1.58 1.35
CA ASP A 187 -8.82 1.18 1.27
C ASP A 187 -8.12 1.40 2.61
N ASP A 188 -7.96 0.33 3.39
CA ASP A 188 -7.33 0.39 4.71
C ASP A 188 -5.84 0.80 4.65
N ARG A 189 -5.20 0.79 3.47
CA ARG A 189 -3.83 1.30 3.28
C ARG A 189 -3.75 2.81 3.48
N CYS A 190 -4.88 3.52 3.30
CA CYS A 190 -5.02 4.95 3.56
C CYS A 190 -5.35 5.25 5.04
N ASP A 191 -5.81 4.27 5.83
CA ASP A 191 -6.11 4.47 7.26
C ASP A 191 -4.79 4.58 8.06
N PRO A 192 -4.50 5.72 8.72
CA PRO A 192 -3.24 5.92 9.40
C PRO A 192 -2.97 4.89 10.50
N ILE A 193 -3.99 4.47 11.23
CA ILE A 193 -3.87 3.52 12.34
C ILE A 193 -3.64 2.11 11.81
N LYS A 194 -4.54 1.63 10.94
CA LYS A 194 -4.46 0.27 10.39
C LYS A 194 -3.20 0.05 9.57
N ALA A 195 -2.85 1.02 8.72
CA ALA A 195 -1.65 0.94 7.91
C ALA A 195 -0.38 0.94 8.77
N THR A 196 -0.34 1.67 9.89
CA THR A 196 0.79 1.66 10.81
C THR A 196 0.92 0.34 11.56
N HIS A 197 -0.20 -0.26 12.01
CA HIS A 197 -0.16 -1.62 12.57
C HIS A 197 0.38 -2.65 11.57
N ALA A 198 -0.04 -2.57 10.32
CA ALA A 198 0.47 -3.44 9.26
C ALA A 198 1.97 -3.21 8.99
N ALA A 199 2.41 -1.95 8.97
CA ALA A 199 3.82 -1.59 8.77
C ALA A 199 4.70 -2.09 9.92
N ALA A 200 4.25 -1.95 11.18
CA ALA A 200 4.98 -2.44 12.34
C ALA A 200 5.16 -3.97 12.30
N GLN A 201 4.11 -4.71 11.92
CA GLN A 201 4.20 -6.16 11.75
C GLN A 201 5.17 -6.53 10.61
N HIS A 202 5.07 -5.85 9.48
CA HIS A 202 5.95 -6.09 8.33
C HIS A 202 7.41 -5.82 8.69
N LEU A 203 7.71 -4.69 9.32
CA LEU A 203 9.06 -4.32 9.75
C LEU A 203 9.63 -5.32 10.76
N ARG A 204 8.82 -5.80 11.70
CA ARG A 204 9.22 -6.87 12.63
C ARG A 204 9.59 -8.16 11.90
N ASP A 205 8.80 -8.57 10.91
CA ASP A 205 9.07 -9.79 10.14
C ASP A 205 10.36 -9.65 9.30
N LEU A 206 10.61 -8.46 8.76
CA LEU A 206 11.86 -8.15 8.06
C LEU A 206 13.05 -8.18 9.00
N TYR A 207 12.94 -7.57 10.17
CA TYR A 207 14.00 -7.62 11.18
C TYR A 207 14.27 -9.05 11.66
N ASN A 208 13.24 -9.83 11.92
CA ASN A 208 13.40 -11.25 12.26
C ASN A 208 14.09 -12.06 11.16
N THR A 209 14.01 -11.60 9.90
CA THR A 209 14.67 -12.26 8.77
C THR A 209 16.15 -11.93 8.66
N PHE A 210 16.55 -10.70 9.00
CA PHE A 210 17.90 -10.19 8.74
C PHE A 210 18.71 -9.89 10.00
N GLY A 211 18.07 -9.66 11.15
CA GLY A 211 18.72 -9.26 12.39
C GLY A 211 19.36 -7.86 12.39
N ASP A 212 19.16 -7.10 11.30
CA ASP A 212 19.71 -5.78 11.06
C ASP A 212 18.65 -4.84 10.52
N TRP A 213 18.51 -3.64 11.13
CA TRP A 213 17.48 -2.68 10.74
C TRP A 213 17.75 -2.04 9.39
N THR A 214 19.00 -1.82 9.01
CA THR A 214 19.32 -1.22 7.71
C THR A 214 19.02 -2.19 6.56
N LEU A 215 19.25 -3.49 6.77
CA LEU A 215 18.81 -4.55 5.85
C LEU A 215 17.29 -4.71 5.83
N ALA A 216 16.62 -4.58 6.98
CA ALA A 216 15.16 -4.59 7.06
C ALA A 216 14.54 -3.40 6.30
N ILE A 217 15.11 -2.20 6.45
CA ILE A 217 14.73 -0.99 5.69
C ILE A 217 14.92 -1.22 4.18
N ALA A 218 16.06 -1.74 3.75
CA ALA A 218 16.30 -2.08 2.35
C ALA A 218 15.30 -3.13 1.83
N ALA A 219 14.98 -4.15 2.63
CA ALA A 219 14.03 -5.20 2.29
C ALA A 219 12.58 -4.70 2.27
N TYR A 220 12.24 -3.68 3.05
CA TYR A 220 10.94 -3.01 2.97
C TYR A 220 10.71 -2.44 1.57
N ASN A 221 11.74 -1.83 0.98
CA ASN A 221 11.69 -1.24 -0.35
C ASN A 221 11.70 -2.30 -1.48
N CYS A 222 12.68 -3.22 -1.49
CA CYS A 222 12.87 -4.12 -2.64
C CYS A 222 12.46 -5.57 -2.40
N GLY A 223 11.97 -5.89 -1.22
CA GLY A 223 11.61 -7.25 -0.83
C GLY A 223 12.79 -8.09 -0.32
N THR A 224 12.48 -9.10 0.49
CA THR A 224 13.47 -10.00 1.11
C THR A 224 14.30 -10.76 0.10
N GLY A 225 13.74 -11.12 -1.05
CA GLY A 225 14.40 -11.87 -2.12
C GLY A 225 15.60 -11.12 -2.69
N ASN A 226 15.45 -9.83 -2.99
CA ASN A 226 16.53 -9.00 -3.53
C ASN A 226 17.66 -8.78 -2.53
N VAL A 227 17.33 -8.53 -1.26
CA VAL A 227 18.35 -8.39 -0.20
C VAL A 227 19.12 -9.71 -0.01
N LYS A 228 18.43 -10.85 0.08
CA LYS A 228 19.08 -12.18 0.17
C LYS A 228 19.97 -12.48 -1.04
N LYS A 229 19.54 -12.07 -2.25
CA LYS A 229 20.37 -12.20 -3.47
C LYS A 229 21.61 -11.32 -3.42
N ALA A 230 21.49 -10.08 -2.90
CA ALA A 230 22.62 -9.16 -2.74
C ALA A 230 23.63 -9.71 -1.72
N ILE A 231 23.18 -10.22 -0.56
CA ILE A 231 24.02 -10.90 0.44
C ILE A 231 24.79 -12.07 -0.18
N ARG A 232 24.10 -12.98 -0.90
CA ARG A 232 24.76 -14.11 -1.53
C ARG A 232 25.82 -13.73 -2.56
N ARG A 233 25.61 -12.60 -3.28
CA ARG A 233 26.55 -12.13 -4.32
C ARG A 233 27.76 -11.40 -3.74
N SER A 234 27.57 -10.65 -2.66
CA SER A 234 28.63 -9.86 -2.03
C SER A 234 29.42 -10.64 -0.98
N GLY A 235 28.79 -11.64 -0.34
CA GLY A 235 29.29 -12.28 0.86
C GLY A 235 29.27 -11.39 2.11
N GLN A 236 28.63 -10.20 2.03
CA GLN A 236 28.51 -9.25 3.12
C GLN A 236 27.12 -9.30 3.77
N HIS A 237 27.02 -8.89 5.04
CA HIS A 237 25.79 -8.99 5.84
C HIS A 237 25.35 -7.66 6.45
N ASP A 238 25.79 -6.53 5.89
CA ASP A 238 25.35 -5.20 6.24
C ASP A 238 24.95 -4.41 4.98
N PHE A 239 24.18 -3.32 5.14
CA PHE A 239 23.64 -2.55 4.02
C PHE A 239 24.74 -1.99 3.10
N TRP A 240 25.81 -1.42 3.67
CA TRP A 240 26.86 -0.78 2.87
C TRP A 240 27.72 -1.80 2.13
N GLY A 241 27.93 -2.97 2.73
CA GLY A 241 28.62 -4.09 2.09
C GLY A 241 27.86 -4.68 0.89
N ILE A 242 26.51 -4.70 0.96
CA ILE A 242 25.69 -5.18 -0.16
C ILE A 242 25.24 -4.06 -1.11
N TYR A 243 25.56 -2.79 -0.86
CA TYR A 243 25.06 -1.60 -1.55
C TYR A 243 25.09 -1.72 -3.08
N HIS A 244 26.22 -2.09 -3.65
CA HIS A 244 26.40 -2.20 -5.10
C HIS A 244 25.66 -3.40 -5.74
N TYR A 245 25.20 -4.35 -4.94
CA TYR A 245 24.46 -5.53 -5.38
C TYR A 245 22.93 -5.37 -5.24
N LEU A 246 22.48 -4.29 -4.61
CA LEU A 246 21.07 -3.93 -4.51
C LEU A 246 20.55 -3.32 -5.81
N PRO A 247 19.23 -3.38 -6.07
CA PRO A 247 18.58 -2.59 -7.12
C PRO A 247 18.94 -1.10 -6.98
N ARG A 248 19.09 -0.40 -8.10
CA ARG A 248 19.52 1.01 -8.12
C ARG A 248 18.67 1.90 -7.20
N GLU A 249 17.35 1.75 -7.28
CA GLU A 249 16.38 2.48 -6.44
C GLU A 249 16.60 2.23 -4.94
N THR A 250 16.84 0.98 -4.54
CA THR A 250 17.03 0.60 -3.14
C THR A 250 18.33 1.15 -2.54
N ARG A 251 19.36 1.41 -3.38
CA ARG A 251 20.62 2.00 -2.90
C ARG A 251 20.40 3.36 -2.24
N GLY A 252 19.46 4.15 -2.74
CA GLY A 252 19.12 5.45 -2.17
C GLY A 252 18.20 5.38 -0.93
N TYR A 253 17.59 4.26 -0.66
CA TYR A 253 16.50 4.20 0.32
C TYR A 253 16.96 4.36 1.78
N VAL A 254 18.01 3.65 2.22
CA VAL A 254 18.61 3.84 3.56
C VAL A 254 19.26 5.22 3.69
N PRO A 255 20.04 5.75 2.71
CA PRO A 255 20.52 7.13 2.74
C PRO A 255 19.38 8.16 2.86
N ALA A 256 18.25 7.97 2.14
CA ALA A 256 17.08 8.84 2.24
C ALA A 256 16.46 8.81 3.64
N PHE A 257 16.36 7.61 4.25
CA PHE A 257 15.93 7.44 5.64
C PHE A 257 16.83 8.21 6.62
N ILE A 258 18.14 8.12 6.48
CA ILE A 258 19.10 8.87 7.31
C ILE A 258 18.94 10.38 7.10
N GLY A 259 18.76 10.82 5.84
CA GLY A 259 18.51 12.22 5.51
C GLY A 259 17.22 12.75 6.12
N ALA A 260 16.14 11.96 6.09
CA ALA A 260 14.88 12.29 6.73
C ALA A 260 15.01 12.38 8.27
N ALA A 261 15.66 11.39 8.88
CA ALA A 261 15.94 11.40 10.33
C ALA A 261 16.71 12.66 10.76
N TYR A 262 17.74 13.03 10.00
CA TYR A 262 18.53 14.24 10.22
C TYR A 262 17.65 15.50 10.09
N MET A 263 16.92 15.63 8.99
CA MET A 263 16.07 16.81 8.74
C MET A 263 15.03 16.99 9.82
N MET A 264 14.35 15.91 10.24
CA MET A 264 13.34 15.97 11.29
C MET A 264 13.92 16.40 12.64
N SER A 265 15.16 16.02 12.93
CA SER A 265 15.82 16.30 14.21
C SER A 265 16.49 17.68 14.27
N TYR A 266 16.97 18.18 13.12
CA TYR A 266 17.76 19.42 13.02
C TYR A 266 17.13 20.49 12.11
N SER A 267 15.80 20.43 11.96
CA SER A 267 15.04 21.39 11.13
C SER A 267 15.26 22.84 11.53
N LYS A 268 15.36 23.13 12.83
CA LYS A 268 15.57 24.48 13.37
C LYS A 268 16.94 25.04 13.00
N GLU A 269 17.98 24.20 13.08
CA GLU A 269 19.37 24.57 12.75
C GLU A 269 19.56 24.86 11.26
N HIS A 270 18.65 24.37 10.41
CA HIS A 270 18.59 24.68 8.99
C HIS A 270 17.57 25.77 8.65
N GLY A 271 16.95 26.40 9.67
CA GLY A 271 15.98 27.47 9.48
C GLY A 271 14.73 27.03 8.71
N LEU A 272 14.34 25.75 8.81
CA LEU A 272 13.10 25.25 8.24
C LEU A 272 11.92 25.75 9.06
N LYS A 273 10.89 26.28 8.39
CA LYS A 273 9.71 26.85 9.02
C LYS A 273 8.63 25.79 9.10
N ILE A 274 8.18 25.46 10.32
CA ILE A 274 7.08 24.53 10.51
C ILE A 274 5.77 25.27 10.21
N PRO A 275 4.99 24.88 9.19
CA PRO A 275 3.69 25.47 8.93
C PRO A 275 2.77 25.23 10.13
N LYS A 276 2.13 26.27 10.60
CA LYS A 276 1.11 26.14 11.65
C LYS A 276 -0.18 25.60 11.03
N TYR A 277 -0.26 24.29 10.87
CA TYR A 277 -1.54 23.65 10.56
C TYR A 277 -2.40 23.65 11.82
N ASN A 278 -3.67 24.00 11.69
CA ASN A 278 -4.58 23.97 12.83
C ASN A 278 -5.09 22.52 13.05
N PHE A 279 -4.15 21.61 13.33
CA PHE A 279 -4.48 20.22 13.65
C PHE A 279 -5.18 20.04 15.00
N LYS A 280 -5.21 21.06 15.88
CA LYS A 280 -5.96 20.99 17.15
C LYS A 280 -7.40 20.54 16.94
N LYS A 281 -7.99 20.88 15.80
CA LYS A 281 -9.33 20.45 15.39
C LYS A 281 -9.42 18.93 15.12
N TYR A 282 -8.32 18.29 14.75
CA TYR A 282 -8.27 16.87 14.45
C TYR A 282 -7.76 16.01 15.62
N PHE A 283 -7.20 16.61 16.67
CA PHE A 283 -6.80 15.88 17.89
C PHE A 283 -7.98 15.54 18.80
N SER A 284 -9.09 16.27 18.67
CA SER A 284 -10.32 16.02 19.43
C SER A 284 -11.36 15.39 18.51
N TYR A 285 -11.17 14.12 18.16
CA TYR A 285 -12.17 13.33 17.44
C TYR A 285 -12.64 12.17 18.30
N ASP A 286 -13.85 11.72 18.04
CA ASP A 286 -14.38 10.47 18.56
C ASP A 286 -14.81 9.58 17.37
N THR A 287 -15.13 8.33 17.66
CA THR A 287 -15.43 7.32 16.65
C THR A 287 -16.85 6.83 16.81
N VAL A 288 -17.63 6.93 15.74
CA VAL A 288 -18.97 6.34 15.67
C VAL A 288 -18.98 5.09 14.79
N HIS A 289 -19.89 4.16 15.09
CA HIS A 289 -20.07 2.94 14.31
C HIS A 289 -21.19 3.08 13.30
N VAL A 290 -20.86 3.09 12.03
CA VAL A 290 -21.79 3.19 10.91
C VAL A 290 -22.20 1.79 10.46
N ARG A 291 -23.48 1.49 10.48
CA ARG A 291 -24.07 0.19 10.08
C ARG A 291 -24.92 0.26 8.82
N GLN A 292 -25.07 1.44 8.26
CA GLN A 292 -25.82 1.69 7.04
C GLN A 292 -24.92 2.32 5.99
N TRP A 293 -25.34 2.23 4.73
CA TRP A 293 -24.67 2.95 3.66
C TRP A 293 -24.89 4.45 3.83
N MET A 294 -23.81 5.23 3.84
CA MET A 294 -23.87 6.69 3.92
C MET A 294 -22.85 7.32 2.97
N HIS A 295 -23.16 8.50 2.52
CA HIS A 295 -22.23 9.36 1.78
C HIS A 295 -21.84 10.57 2.65
N PHE A 296 -20.61 11.07 2.50
CA PHE A 296 -20.15 12.23 3.29
C PHE A 296 -21.03 13.47 3.09
N ASP A 297 -21.57 13.69 1.89
CA ASP A 297 -22.50 14.80 1.66
C ASP A 297 -23.79 14.67 2.51
N GLN A 298 -24.27 13.46 2.75
CA GLN A 298 -25.44 13.23 3.61
C GLN A 298 -25.12 13.59 5.07
N ILE A 299 -23.96 13.14 5.54
CA ILE A 299 -23.48 13.43 6.89
C ILE A 299 -23.27 14.95 7.04
N ALA A 300 -22.59 15.58 6.08
CA ALA A 300 -22.34 17.01 6.08
C ALA A 300 -23.62 17.85 6.10
N ALA A 301 -24.63 17.46 5.30
CA ALA A 301 -25.90 18.19 5.20
C ALA A 301 -26.69 18.21 6.51
N VAL A 302 -26.62 17.12 7.30
CA VAL A 302 -27.38 16.99 8.55
C VAL A 302 -26.60 17.51 9.75
N THR A 303 -25.31 17.23 9.82
CA THR A 303 -24.49 17.55 11.00
C THR A 303 -23.81 18.93 10.91
N GLY A 304 -23.69 19.49 9.70
CA GLY A 304 -22.95 20.74 9.47
C GLY A 304 -21.43 20.57 9.39
N ILE A 305 -20.89 19.37 9.52
CA ILE A 305 -19.45 19.09 9.35
C ILE A 305 -19.07 19.29 7.87
N SER A 306 -17.90 19.85 7.61
CA SER A 306 -17.42 19.96 6.22
C SER A 306 -17.01 18.60 5.66
N VAL A 307 -17.30 18.36 4.38
CA VAL A 307 -16.86 17.14 3.67
C VAL A 307 -15.33 17.02 3.67
N VAL A 308 -14.60 18.14 3.66
CA VAL A 308 -13.14 18.16 3.76
C VAL A 308 -12.68 17.56 5.10
N ALA A 309 -13.29 17.98 6.22
CA ALA A 309 -12.95 17.41 7.54
C ALA A 309 -13.27 15.92 7.62
N LEU A 310 -14.37 15.46 6.99
CA LEU A 310 -14.70 14.04 6.90
C LEU A 310 -13.64 13.25 6.12
N ARG A 311 -13.17 13.77 4.99
CA ARG A 311 -12.11 13.15 4.17
C ARG A 311 -10.78 13.09 4.91
N ASP A 312 -10.40 14.19 5.58
CA ASP A 312 -9.12 14.28 6.30
C ASP A 312 -9.05 13.30 7.47
N LEU A 313 -10.16 13.15 8.21
CA LEU A 313 -10.25 12.21 9.33
C LEU A 313 -10.42 10.76 8.89
N ASN A 314 -10.97 10.54 7.69
CA ASN A 314 -11.36 9.22 7.19
C ASN A 314 -10.82 8.94 5.77
N PRO A 315 -9.50 9.05 5.54
CA PRO A 315 -8.92 8.95 4.21
C PRO A 315 -9.07 7.55 3.57
N GLN A 316 -9.45 6.54 4.36
CA GLN A 316 -9.72 5.18 3.88
C GLN A 316 -11.00 5.06 3.06
N TYR A 317 -11.96 5.99 3.17
CA TYR A 317 -13.21 5.91 2.44
C TYR A 317 -13.08 6.52 1.04
N ARG A 318 -13.28 5.69 0.04
CA ARG A 318 -13.22 6.08 -1.37
C ARG A 318 -14.57 6.63 -1.81
N ARG A 319 -14.54 7.65 -2.67
CA ARG A 319 -15.75 8.29 -3.22
C ARG A 319 -16.67 8.85 -2.14
N ASP A 320 -16.13 9.18 -0.98
CA ASP A 320 -16.89 9.70 0.16
C ASP A 320 -17.98 8.75 0.67
N ILE A 321 -17.81 7.43 0.47
CA ILE A 321 -18.78 6.39 0.80
C ILE A 321 -18.33 5.62 2.03
N VAL A 322 -19.19 5.57 3.04
CA VAL A 322 -19.07 4.66 4.20
C VAL A 322 -19.96 3.44 3.95
N PRO A 323 -19.39 2.26 3.64
CA PRO A 323 -20.17 1.07 3.25
C PRO A 323 -20.65 0.29 4.48
N GLY A 324 -21.38 0.94 5.38
CA GLY A 324 -21.85 0.38 6.65
C GLY A 324 -22.82 -0.80 6.49
N ASN A 325 -23.49 -0.90 5.34
CA ASN A 325 -24.36 -2.02 4.99
C ASN A 325 -23.62 -3.31 4.61
N GLU A 326 -22.32 -3.21 4.23
CA GLU A 326 -21.51 -4.39 3.93
C GLU A 326 -20.85 -4.94 5.21
N ARG A 327 -20.53 -4.07 6.12
CA ARG A 327 -19.93 -4.35 7.44
C ARG A 327 -20.03 -3.11 8.33
N THR A 328 -20.00 -3.29 9.64
CA THR A 328 -19.84 -2.16 10.55
C THR A 328 -18.55 -1.40 10.23
N CYS A 329 -18.68 -0.13 9.92
CA CYS A 329 -17.58 0.78 9.63
C CYS A 329 -17.35 1.74 10.79
N THR A 330 -16.12 2.17 11.02
CA THR A 330 -15.79 3.23 11.98
C THR A 330 -15.63 4.55 11.24
N LEU A 331 -16.34 5.58 11.71
CA LEU A 331 -16.23 6.94 11.19
C LEU A 331 -15.71 7.86 12.29
N LYS A 332 -14.61 8.55 12.03
CA LYS A 332 -14.04 9.56 12.92
C LYS A 332 -14.72 10.90 12.67
N LEU A 333 -15.19 11.54 13.71
CA LEU A 333 -15.83 12.85 13.69
C LEU A 333 -15.18 13.75 14.74
N PRO A 334 -15.02 15.06 14.50
CA PRO A 334 -14.65 15.97 15.58
C PRO A 334 -15.71 15.88 16.68
N VAL A 335 -15.27 15.93 17.93
CA VAL A 335 -16.12 15.68 19.13
C VAL A 335 -17.40 16.52 19.12
N GLU A 336 -17.29 17.79 18.67
CA GLU A 336 -18.41 18.72 18.59
C GLU A 336 -19.56 18.28 17.66
N TYR A 337 -19.31 17.34 16.73
CA TYR A 337 -20.32 16.83 15.77
C TYR A 337 -20.87 15.43 16.13
N VAL A 338 -20.32 14.77 17.14
CA VAL A 338 -20.72 13.40 17.50
C VAL A 338 -22.16 13.32 17.94
N SER A 339 -22.62 14.23 18.81
CA SER A 339 -24.02 14.29 19.25
C SER A 339 -24.97 14.53 18.08
N SER A 340 -24.65 15.51 17.23
CA SER A 340 -25.45 15.82 16.03
C SER A 340 -25.53 14.63 15.06
N TYR A 341 -24.46 13.83 14.98
CA TYR A 341 -24.47 12.60 14.17
C TYR A 341 -25.39 11.54 14.78
N ILE A 342 -25.28 11.28 16.08
CA ILE A 342 -26.07 10.26 16.79
C ILE A 342 -27.55 10.60 16.69
N ASP A 343 -27.93 11.83 16.98
CA ASP A 343 -29.33 12.29 16.93
C ASP A 343 -29.88 12.32 15.49
N GLY A 344 -29.00 12.58 14.52
CA GLY A 344 -29.34 12.71 13.11
C GLY A 344 -29.19 11.44 12.27
N GLU A 345 -28.75 10.29 12.81
CA GLU A 345 -28.37 9.11 12.01
C GLU A 345 -29.48 8.65 11.04
N ASN A 346 -30.74 8.64 11.49
CA ASN A 346 -31.88 8.28 10.65
C ASN A 346 -32.15 9.33 9.56
N ILE A 347 -31.96 10.61 9.86
CA ILE A 347 -32.16 11.70 8.91
C ILE A 347 -31.05 11.65 7.84
N ILE A 348 -29.81 11.40 8.26
CA ILE A 348 -28.65 11.25 7.37
C ILE A 348 -28.92 10.19 6.29
N THR A 349 -29.40 9.02 6.68
CA THR A 349 -29.69 7.93 5.74
C THR A 349 -30.83 8.23 4.77
N GLN A 350 -31.78 9.06 5.19
CA GLN A 350 -32.94 9.46 4.38
C GLN A 350 -32.63 10.67 3.48
N TYR A 351 -31.65 11.50 3.84
CA TYR A 351 -31.31 12.69 3.05
C TYR A 351 -30.87 12.32 1.63
N CYS A 352 -31.64 12.74 0.66
CA CYS A 352 -31.40 12.42 -0.77
C CYS A 352 -31.09 10.93 -1.02
N ALA A 353 -31.78 10.02 -0.35
CA ALA A 353 -31.51 8.57 -0.35
C ALA A 353 -31.49 7.98 -1.77
N GLU A 354 -32.30 8.46 -2.70
CA GLU A 354 -32.29 8.01 -4.10
C GLU A 354 -30.98 8.33 -4.81
N LYS A 355 -30.42 9.52 -4.58
CA LYS A 355 -29.14 9.98 -5.15
C LYS A 355 -27.97 9.16 -4.63
N TYR A 356 -27.95 8.86 -3.32
CA TYR A 356 -26.87 8.19 -2.63
C TYR A 356 -27.09 6.69 -2.39
N ASN A 357 -28.07 6.09 -3.09
CA ASN A 357 -28.36 4.67 -2.97
C ASN A 357 -27.18 3.82 -3.49
N PRO A 358 -26.83 2.72 -2.80
CA PRO A 358 -25.80 1.77 -3.25
C PRO A 358 -25.99 1.30 -4.70
N LYS A 359 -27.23 1.11 -5.14
CA LYS A 359 -27.56 0.67 -6.50
C LYS A 359 -27.25 1.72 -7.56
N THR A 360 -27.41 3.00 -7.23
CA THR A 360 -27.14 4.11 -8.15
C THR A 360 -25.69 4.57 -8.11
N MET A 361 -25.06 4.55 -6.95
CA MET A 361 -23.69 5.03 -6.78
C MET A 361 -22.61 3.98 -7.15
N VAL A 362 -22.91 2.69 -7.03
CA VAL A 362 -21.98 1.62 -7.42
C VAL A 362 -22.03 1.34 -8.92
N ALA A 363 -23.08 1.79 -9.60
CA ALA A 363 -23.18 1.79 -11.05
C ALA A 363 -23.44 3.23 -11.54
N PRO A 364 -22.42 4.04 -11.86
CA PRO A 364 -22.68 5.12 -12.80
C PRO A 364 -23.21 4.47 -14.07
N ALA A 365 -24.38 4.93 -14.54
CA ALA A 365 -24.90 4.56 -15.83
C ALA A 365 -23.78 4.84 -16.87
N GLY A 366 -23.20 3.77 -17.44
CA GLY A 366 -22.06 3.88 -18.33
C GLY A 366 -20.74 3.40 -17.71
N PHE A 367 -20.73 2.42 -16.81
CA PHE A 367 -19.50 1.69 -16.51
C PHE A 367 -19.16 0.86 -17.76
N THR A 368 -18.62 1.53 -18.77
CA THR A 368 -17.74 0.88 -19.73
C THR A 368 -16.60 0.31 -18.89
N ALA A 369 -16.48 -0.99 -18.90
CA ALA A 369 -15.41 -1.70 -18.24
C ALA A 369 -14.11 -0.91 -18.46
N TYR A 370 -13.43 -0.50 -17.38
CA TYR A 370 -12.19 0.25 -17.49
C TYR A 370 -11.24 -0.56 -18.37
N VAL A 371 -10.97 -0.05 -19.56
CA VAL A 371 -9.99 -0.63 -20.48
C VAL A 371 -8.67 0.03 -20.14
N PRO A 372 -7.72 -0.68 -19.51
CA PRO A 372 -6.42 -0.08 -19.23
C PRO A 372 -5.74 0.24 -20.57
N SER A 373 -5.28 1.49 -20.70
CA SER A 373 -4.52 1.96 -21.85
C SER A 373 -3.27 1.09 -22.05
N GLY A 374 -2.95 0.73 -23.30
CA GLY A 374 -1.77 -0.05 -23.64
C GLY A 374 -1.84 -1.55 -23.33
N LYS A 375 -3.00 -2.10 -22.95
CA LYS A 375 -3.18 -3.55 -22.74
C LYS A 375 -4.06 -4.19 -23.79
N THR A 376 -3.79 -5.47 -24.09
CA THR A 376 -4.57 -6.28 -25.02
C THR A 376 -5.65 -7.04 -24.27
N LYS A 377 -6.89 -6.96 -24.79
CA LYS A 377 -8.03 -7.68 -24.24
C LYS A 377 -8.01 -9.16 -24.65
N ILE A 378 -8.16 -10.05 -23.67
CA ILE A 378 -8.40 -11.48 -23.84
C ILE A 378 -9.76 -11.80 -23.21
N VAL A 379 -10.51 -12.72 -23.80
CA VAL A 379 -11.75 -13.23 -23.22
C VAL A 379 -11.50 -14.62 -22.66
N HIS A 380 -11.59 -14.75 -21.33
CA HIS A 380 -11.54 -16.04 -20.65
C HIS A 380 -12.95 -16.61 -20.47
N LYS A 381 -13.20 -17.82 -20.93
CA LYS A 381 -14.44 -18.56 -20.65
C LYS A 381 -14.23 -19.40 -19.40
N VAL A 382 -14.96 -19.10 -18.34
CA VAL A 382 -14.88 -19.80 -17.06
C VAL A 382 -15.19 -21.29 -17.25
N LYS A 383 -14.29 -22.14 -16.78
CA LYS A 383 -14.39 -23.60 -16.82
C LYS A 383 -14.85 -24.13 -15.46
N LYS A 384 -15.31 -25.38 -15.43
CA LYS A 384 -15.64 -26.07 -14.17
C LYS A 384 -14.42 -26.12 -13.26
N GLY A 385 -14.57 -25.62 -12.02
CA GLY A 385 -13.48 -25.52 -11.03
C GLY A 385 -12.68 -24.21 -11.06
N ASP A 386 -12.92 -23.32 -12.03
CA ASP A 386 -12.28 -22.01 -12.03
C ASP A 386 -12.77 -21.14 -10.86
N VAL A 387 -11.84 -20.46 -10.23
CA VAL A 387 -12.10 -19.38 -9.26
C VAL A 387 -11.36 -18.13 -9.72
N LEU A 388 -11.87 -16.94 -9.35
CA LEU A 388 -11.23 -15.67 -9.77
C LEU A 388 -9.75 -15.61 -9.41
N GLY A 389 -9.34 -16.22 -8.29
CA GLY A 389 -7.93 -16.26 -7.88
C GLY A 389 -7.05 -17.06 -8.83
N SER A 390 -7.51 -18.23 -9.29
CA SER A 390 -6.77 -19.05 -10.26
C SER A 390 -6.69 -18.40 -11.63
N ILE A 391 -7.79 -17.75 -12.07
CA ILE A 391 -7.81 -17.02 -13.35
C ILE A 391 -6.86 -15.81 -13.28
N ALA A 392 -6.86 -15.07 -12.18
CA ALA A 392 -5.97 -13.93 -11.98
C ALA A 392 -4.50 -14.36 -12.02
N ALA A 393 -4.15 -15.43 -11.31
CA ALA A 393 -2.80 -16.00 -11.31
C ALA A 393 -2.38 -16.49 -12.69
N HIS A 394 -3.29 -17.18 -13.45
CA HIS A 394 -3.01 -17.66 -14.79
C HIS A 394 -2.61 -16.55 -15.77
N TYR A 395 -3.27 -15.38 -15.67
CA TYR A 395 -3.00 -14.24 -16.56
C TYR A 395 -2.00 -13.23 -15.98
N GLY A 396 -1.50 -13.44 -14.76
CA GLY A 396 -0.61 -12.49 -14.07
C GLY A 396 -1.29 -11.14 -13.84
N VAL A 397 -2.58 -11.16 -13.43
CA VAL A 397 -3.39 -9.97 -13.12
C VAL A 397 -4.00 -10.12 -11.73
N TYR A 398 -4.49 -9.04 -11.14
CA TYR A 398 -5.11 -9.12 -9.82
C TYR A 398 -6.60 -9.52 -9.91
N VAL A 399 -7.09 -10.20 -8.89
CA VAL A 399 -8.53 -10.53 -8.75
C VAL A 399 -9.39 -9.27 -8.78
N GLN A 400 -8.89 -8.18 -8.21
CA GLN A 400 -9.57 -6.89 -8.21
C GLN A 400 -9.71 -6.32 -9.63
N ASP A 401 -8.67 -6.45 -10.45
CA ASP A 401 -8.71 -6.04 -11.86
C ASP A 401 -9.76 -6.83 -12.62
N LEU A 402 -9.79 -8.17 -12.45
CA LEU A 402 -10.81 -9.02 -13.07
C LEU A 402 -12.22 -8.62 -12.62
N LYS A 403 -12.41 -8.29 -11.36
CA LYS A 403 -13.70 -7.81 -10.84
C LYS A 403 -14.08 -6.47 -11.47
N GLN A 404 -13.14 -5.55 -11.57
CA GLN A 404 -13.37 -4.23 -12.12
C GLN A 404 -13.65 -4.27 -13.62
N TRP A 405 -12.88 -5.06 -14.38
CA TRP A 405 -13.05 -5.21 -15.82
C TRP A 405 -14.34 -5.92 -16.22
N ASN A 406 -14.93 -6.68 -15.30
CA ASN A 406 -16.12 -7.50 -15.54
C ASN A 406 -17.32 -7.08 -14.67
N ALA A 407 -17.24 -5.95 -13.98
CA ALA A 407 -18.30 -5.47 -13.08
C ALA A 407 -18.76 -6.51 -12.05
N LEU A 408 -17.83 -7.37 -11.56
CA LEU A 408 -18.17 -8.42 -10.61
C LEU A 408 -18.27 -7.87 -9.19
N ARG A 409 -19.41 -8.07 -8.56
CA ARG A 409 -19.68 -7.63 -7.18
C ARG A 409 -19.09 -8.56 -6.11
N SER A 410 -18.87 -9.84 -6.45
CA SER A 410 -18.35 -10.88 -5.56
C SER A 410 -17.26 -11.69 -6.26
N ASN A 411 -16.66 -12.64 -5.56
CA ASN A 411 -15.73 -13.60 -6.18
C ASN A 411 -16.45 -14.76 -6.86
N TYR A 412 -17.78 -14.76 -6.82
CA TYR A 412 -18.58 -15.82 -7.44
C TYR A 412 -18.63 -15.64 -8.96
N ILE A 413 -18.23 -16.67 -9.68
CA ILE A 413 -18.29 -16.76 -11.14
C ILE A 413 -18.99 -18.07 -11.54
N ARG A 414 -19.62 -18.09 -12.69
CA ARG A 414 -20.35 -19.27 -13.18
C ARG A 414 -19.61 -19.93 -14.32
N GLU A 415 -19.68 -21.25 -14.39
CA GLU A 415 -19.16 -21.99 -15.54
C GLU A 415 -19.81 -21.46 -16.84
N GLY A 416 -18.99 -21.31 -17.89
CA GLY A 416 -19.40 -20.71 -19.15
C GLY A 416 -19.40 -19.18 -19.18
N GLN A 417 -19.30 -18.49 -18.05
CA GLN A 417 -19.21 -17.03 -17.99
C GLN A 417 -17.97 -16.53 -18.73
N LYS A 418 -18.14 -15.47 -19.54
CA LYS A 418 -17.03 -14.82 -20.24
C LYS A 418 -16.48 -13.68 -19.39
N LEU A 419 -15.19 -13.71 -19.08
CA LEU A 419 -14.49 -12.66 -18.36
C LEU A 419 -13.51 -11.94 -19.28
N ASN A 420 -13.55 -10.62 -19.29
CA ASN A 420 -12.55 -9.78 -19.94
C ASN A 420 -11.30 -9.73 -19.08
N VAL A 421 -10.15 -10.02 -19.67
CA VAL A 421 -8.84 -9.98 -19.04
C VAL A 421 -7.94 -9.08 -19.87
N TYR A 422 -7.26 -8.13 -19.27
CA TYR A 422 -6.37 -7.22 -19.97
C TYR A 422 -4.92 -7.50 -19.57
N VAL A 423 -4.10 -7.91 -20.55
CA VAL A 423 -2.69 -8.28 -20.34
C VAL A 423 -1.77 -7.43 -21.21
N ASN A 424 -0.49 -7.41 -20.89
CA ASN A 424 0.49 -6.72 -21.73
C ASN A 424 0.52 -7.34 -23.14
N PRO A 425 0.64 -6.54 -24.21
CA PRO A 425 0.63 -7.03 -25.59
C PRO A 425 1.64 -8.14 -25.86
N SER A 426 2.84 -8.05 -25.28
CA SER A 426 3.90 -9.07 -25.37
C SER A 426 3.52 -10.44 -24.80
N LYS A 427 2.59 -10.48 -23.84
CA LYS A 427 2.08 -11.73 -23.24
C LYS A 427 0.80 -12.23 -23.89
N ALA A 428 0.08 -11.38 -24.62
CA ALA A 428 -1.23 -11.70 -25.20
C ALA A 428 -1.18 -12.88 -26.18
N ALA A 429 -0.17 -12.94 -27.05
CA ALA A 429 0.01 -14.01 -28.01
C ALA A 429 0.18 -15.39 -27.34
N ARG A 430 0.89 -15.46 -26.22
CA ARG A 430 1.07 -16.69 -25.44
C ARG A 430 -0.25 -17.21 -24.88
N TYR A 431 -1.10 -16.34 -24.36
CA TYR A 431 -2.39 -16.74 -23.78
C TYR A 431 -3.45 -17.09 -24.84
N THR A 432 -3.43 -16.44 -26.01
CA THR A 432 -4.30 -16.81 -27.14
C THR A 432 -3.92 -18.15 -27.73
N ALA A 433 -2.64 -18.48 -27.87
CA ALA A 433 -2.16 -19.77 -28.33
C ALA A 433 -2.53 -20.91 -27.34
N GLN A 434 -2.40 -20.68 -26.02
CA GLN A 434 -2.77 -21.66 -25.00
C GLN A 434 -4.29 -21.90 -24.93
N ASN A 435 -5.11 -20.86 -25.14
CA ASN A 435 -6.57 -21.03 -25.22
C ASN A 435 -7.03 -21.76 -26.49
N ALA A 436 -6.29 -21.66 -27.58
CA ALA A 436 -6.58 -22.39 -28.84
C ALA A 436 -6.15 -23.85 -28.75
N SER A 437 -5.04 -24.16 -28.07
CA SER A 437 -4.56 -25.54 -27.91
C SER A 437 -5.36 -26.35 -26.88
N SER A 438 -5.94 -25.70 -25.88
CA SER A 438 -6.80 -26.38 -24.90
C SER A 438 -8.19 -26.77 -25.44
N SER A 439 -8.58 -26.32 -26.64
CA SER A 439 -9.81 -26.76 -27.32
C SER A 439 -9.63 -28.01 -28.21
N LYS A 440 -8.39 -28.50 -28.34
CA LYS A 440 -8.09 -29.70 -29.19
C LYS A 440 -7.58 -30.93 -28.44
N ALA A 441 -7.45 -30.88 -27.10
CA ALA A 441 -6.99 -32.02 -26.32
C ALA A 441 -7.98 -32.36 -25.18
N VAL A 442 -9.22 -32.68 -25.57
CA VAL A 442 -10.07 -33.55 -24.76
C VAL A 442 -10.01 -34.90 -25.41
N GLN A 443 -8.97 -35.69 -25.09
CA GLN A 443 -9.06 -37.13 -25.19
C GLN A 443 -9.89 -37.57 -23.99
N GLU A 444 -11.03 -38.17 -24.27
CA GLU A 444 -11.90 -38.84 -23.33
C GLU A 444 -11.09 -39.88 -22.54
N MET A 445 -10.97 -39.69 -21.26
CA MET A 445 -10.62 -40.79 -20.35
C MET A 445 -11.88 -41.62 -20.08
N PRO A 446 -11.75 -42.95 -19.99
CA PRO A 446 -12.89 -43.86 -19.86
C PRO A 446 -13.72 -43.52 -18.61
N ALA A 447 -15.01 -43.52 -18.75
CA ALA A 447 -15.98 -43.42 -17.68
C ALA A 447 -15.84 -44.59 -16.70
N GLY A 448 -15.56 -44.27 -15.44
CA GLY A 448 -15.62 -45.25 -14.37
C GLY A 448 -14.54 -45.11 -13.32
N GLN A 449 -14.66 -44.08 -12.46
CA GLN A 449 -14.37 -44.14 -11.02
C GLN A 449 -14.57 -42.70 -10.44
N GLN A 450 -15.61 -42.53 -9.64
CA GLN A 450 -15.74 -41.37 -8.74
C GLN A 450 -14.53 -41.41 -7.78
N SER A 451 -13.55 -40.53 -8.03
CA SER A 451 -12.41 -40.43 -7.12
C SER A 451 -12.75 -39.50 -5.96
N ASP A 452 -12.72 -40.01 -4.73
CA ASP A 452 -12.97 -39.28 -3.50
C ASP A 452 -11.94 -38.19 -3.18
N PHE A 453 -11.02 -37.90 -4.08
CA PHE A 453 -9.89 -36.98 -3.84
C PHE A 453 -9.71 -35.96 -4.94
N LEU A 454 -9.34 -34.73 -4.55
CA LEU A 454 -8.76 -33.73 -5.44
C LEU A 454 -7.30 -34.11 -5.73
N TYR A 455 -6.92 -34.17 -7.00
CA TYR A 455 -5.57 -34.52 -7.43
C TYR A 455 -4.86 -33.34 -8.09
N TYR A 456 -3.52 -33.34 -7.99
CA TYR A 456 -2.65 -32.37 -8.63
C TYR A 456 -1.52 -33.10 -9.38
N GLN A 457 -1.25 -32.71 -10.61
CA GLN A 457 -0.11 -33.20 -11.37
C GLN A 457 1.09 -32.28 -11.15
N VAL A 458 2.15 -32.83 -10.55
CA VAL A 458 3.38 -32.11 -10.21
C VAL A 458 4.04 -31.57 -11.46
N LYS A 459 4.41 -30.30 -11.46
CA LYS A 459 5.14 -29.61 -12.53
C LYS A 459 6.63 -29.56 -12.23
N GLN A 460 7.43 -29.24 -13.24
CA GLN A 460 8.86 -29.06 -13.09
C GLN A 460 9.15 -27.87 -12.14
N GLY A 461 9.91 -28.11 -11.08
CA GLY A 461 10.23 -27.10 -10.05
C GLY A 461 9.25 -27.05 -8.87
N ASP A 462 8.17 -27.85 -8.88
CA ASP A 462 7.26 -27.93 -7.75
C ASP A 462 7.90 -28.59 -6.53
N THR A 463 7.51 -28.10 -5.36
CA THR A 463 7.79 -28.69 -4.06
C THR A 463 6.49 -28.90 -3.29
N LEU A 464 6.44 -29.81 -2.33
CA LEU A 464 5.25 -29.99 -1.49
C LEU A 464 4.85 -28.70 -0.78
N TRP A 465 5.83 -27.84 -0.48
CA TRP A 465 5.58 -26.52 0.08
C TRP A 465 4.90 -25.60 -0.95
N SER A 466 5.42 -25.48 -2.19
CA SER A 466 4.81 -24.63 -3.21
C SER A 466 3.39 -25.08 -3.57
N ILE A 467 3.18 -26.41 -3.63
CA ILE A 467 1.86 -26.99 -3.87
C ILE A 467 0.91 -26.69 -2.69
N SER A 468 1.35 -26.84 -1.44
CA SER A 468 0.51 -26.48 -0.28
C SER A 468 0.14 -25.00 -0.25
N GLN A 469 1.05 -24.11 -0.65
CA GLN A 469 0.75 -22.67 -0.78
C GLN A 469 -0.30 -22.41 -1.87
N GLN A 470 -0.23 -23.13 -3.00
CA GLN A 470 -1.23 -23.03 -4.06
C GLN A 470 -2.63 -23.45 -3.59
N TYR A 471 -2.72 -24.40 -2.66
CA TYR A 471 -3.97 -24.89 -2.07
C TYR A 471 -4.21 -24.44 -0.63
N LYS A 472 -3.52 -23.38 -0.17
CA LYS A 472 -3.65 -22.82 1.19
C LYS A 472 -5.09 -22.46 1.56
N TYR A 473 -5.91 -22.05 0.58
CA TYR A 473 -7.33 -21.76 0.76
C TYR A 473 -8.18 -22.97 1.19
N LEU A 474 -7.66 -24.20 1.02
CA LEU A 474 -8.27 -25.45 1.49
C LEU A 474 -7.78 -25.85 2.89
N GLY A 475 -6.92 -25.03 3.52
CA GLY A 475 -6.32 -25.31 4.83
C GLY A 475 -5.25 -26.40 4.81
N ILE A 476 -4.61 -26.65 3.64
CA ILE A 476 -3.69 -27.78 3.44
C ILE A 476 -2.26 -27.32 3.72
N THR A 477 -1.57 -28.08 4.57
CA THR A 477 -0.15 -27.90 4.88
C THR A 477 0.72 -28.89 4.10
N PRO A 478 2.05 -28.69 3.99
CA PRO A 478 2.96 -29.69 3.43
C PRO A 478 2.88 -31.04 4.16
N SER A 479 2.63 -31.03 5.47
CA SER A 479 2.46 -32.22 6.30
C SER A 479 1.21 -33.01 5.90
N ASP A 480 0.11 -32.31 5.60
CA ASP A 480 -1.13 -32.95 5.14
C ASP A 480 -0.94 -33.62 3.79
N LEU A 481 -0.22 -32.96 2.85
CA LEU A 481 0.12 -33.54 1.55
C LEU A 481 0.99 -34.78 1.70
N MET A 482 1.98 -34.76 2.61
CA MET A 482 2.81 -35.94 2.89
C MET A 482 1.95 -37.08 3.44
N SER A 483 1.15 -36.85 4.44
CA SER A 483 0.27 -37.84 5.06
C SER A 483 -0.70 -38.46 4.08
N LEU A 484 -1.36 -37.59 3.26
CA LEU A 484 -2.37 -38.02 2.30
C LEU A 484 -1.82 -38.86 1.14
N ASN A 485 -0.53 -38.71 0.84
CA ASN A 485 0.16 -39.42 -0.23
C ASN A 485 1.17 -40.45 0.23
N ASN A 486 1.19 -40.81 1.53
CA ASN A 486 2.15 -41.74 2.14
C ASN A 486 3.62 -41.35 1.85
N MET A 487 3.94 -40.06 1.95
CA MET A 487 5.26 -39.50 1.69
C MET A 487 5.95 -39.13 2.99
N SER A 488 7.29 -39.32 3.05
CA SER A 488 8.14 -38.84 4.12
C SER A 488 8.75 -37.47 3.81
N ALA A 489 9.34 -36.81 4.79
CA ALA A 489 10.01 -35.52 4.62
C ALA A 489 11.19 -35.57 3.62
N THR A 490 11.72 -36.76 3.34
CA THR A 490 12.81 -36.99 2.37
C THR A 490 12.31 -37.40 0.98
N THR A 491 11.00 -37.59 0.81
CA THR A 491 10.42 -38.01 -0.46
C THR A 491 10.50 -36.88 -1.47
N LYS A 492 11.19 -37.09 -2.61
CA LYS A 492 11.23 -36.15 -3.73
C LYS A 492 10.04 -36.40 -4.63
N ILE A 493 9.28 -35.34 -4.95
CA ILE A 493 8.26 -35.38 -5.98
C ILE A 493 8.88 -35.06 -7.34
N VAL A 494 8.36 -35.67 -8.39
CA VAL A 494 8.88 -35.50 -9.75
C VAL A 494 7.80 -34.95 -10.69
N ALA A 495 8.22 -34.19 -11.69
CA ALA A 495 7.31 -33.63 -12.70
C ALA A 495 6.54 -34.76 -13.40
N GLY A 496 5.24 -34.57 -13.56
CA GLY A 496 4.31 -35.59 -14.10
C GLY A 496 3.68 -36.49 -13.04
N GLN A 497 4.20 -36.53 -11.84
CA GLN A 497 3.61 -37.30 -10.71
C GLN A 497 2.25 -36.72 -10.33
N THR A 498 1.26 -37.59 -10.07
CA THR A 498 -0.05 -37.16 -9.56
C THR A 498 -0.10 -37.37 -8.05
N ILE A 499 -0.43 -36.31 -7.32
CA ILE A 499 -0.58 -36.35 -5.87
C ILE A 499 -1.99 -35.97 -5.43
N LYS A 500 -2.45 -36.55 -4.31
CA LYS A 500 -3.73 -36.23 -3.68
C LYS A 500 -3.58 -34.93 -2.89
N ILE A 501 -4.51 -34.02 -3.07
CA ILE A 501 -4.53 -32.72 -2.41
C ILE A 501 -5.49 -32.72 -1.21
N LYS A 502 -6.72 -33.19 -1.42
CA LYS A 502 -7.76 -33.21 -0.39
C LYS A 502 -8.80 -34.28 -0.71
N LYS A 503 -9.35 -34.92 0.33
CA LYS A 503 -10.54 -35.78 0.17
C LYS A 503 -11.76 -34.91 -0.11
N ILE A 504 -12.51 -35.26 -1.14
CA ILE A 504 -13.77 -34.60 -1.51
C ILE A 504 -14.86 -35.45 -0.91
N GLY A 505 -15.35 -35.03 0.24
CA GLY A 505 -16.45 -35.69 0.95
C GLY A 505 -17.47 -34.67 1.38
#